data_dae5448fad8085fa35fe462f7f006c2f
#
_entry.id   dae5448fad8085fa35fe462f7f006c2f
#
_cell.length_a   1.000
_cell.length_b   1.000
_cell.length_c   1.000
_cell.angle_alpha   90.00
_cell.angle_beta   90.00
_cell.angle_gamma   90.00
#
_symmetry.space_group_name_H-M   'P 1'
#
loop_
_entity.id
_entity.type
_entity.pdbx_description
1 polymer ?
#
loop_
_entity_poly.entity_id
_entity_poly.type
_entity_poly.pdbx_seq_one_letter_code
_entity_poly.pdbx_strand_id
1 'polypeptide(L)'
;MMEQGLLLIGTVKRRNLEAMRISPRLLLTTALAAPFAGLMLAGCATAPASAPHEVAAAPGESSTAVSRGVLGGSNYGLFLAGEAALQNGRSQDAAQYFSRAAEGAGDLPPETQALIREKAFTAAVMAGDIEQAAALAPTPDPESGSATQRLARLVRATDALSDNKGKDADAILTAPGKGAAYGAGITLLKPWAAAAAGDSKRATVPIEGPSPALTRVAAQFDHALLLERAKRLDEAEADYKALTAGQFAALYIIPYGEFMQRRGRYDEARALYRDALQRNPGSREFRRALARLDNGKKPPAPPLLTLRQGAAQALTSAAEMSLIEKRFTEGQIYLRLALRLDPQENEAWVFLGDLLAQGDDHEAARAAYTKVPASSPDWVDARERVIASYQAEDDLNTAIKLAEDLVKAAPDDRDALVVEADLYRAAGRFPDAVKVLDKLIDQDPANADWAIYYERGTALDRAGHWPEAERDLQKALTLHPDQPDVLNYLGYSWVTRGERLPQAVTMLQKAYLAQPNSGEIADSLGWAYYNMGDFKQAVQRLERAVALEPVNPEINDHLGDAYYRAGRKTEAQYQWSRVLSLKPTPELKTAVERKLNSGLDPVAPAVALR
;
A
#
# COMPACT_ATOMS: atom_id res chain seq x y z
N MET A 1 3.80 -28.40 23.22
CA MET A 1 4.70 -27.79 22.23
C MET A 1 4.02 -27.65 20.87
N MET A 2 2.76 -27.18 20.81
CA MET A 2 2.01 -26.93 19.55
C MET A 2 0.81 -25.98 19.78
N GLU A 3 0.96 -24.94 20.61
CA GLU A 3 -0.15 -24.04 20.97
C GLU A 3 -0.01 -22.60 20.45
N GLN A 4 0.88 -22.32 19.51
CA GLN A 4 1.22 -20.93 19.14
C GLN A 4 1.00 -20.58 17.66
N GLY A 5 0.13 -21.32 16.97
CA GLY A 5 -0.11 -21.14 15.51
C GLY A 5 -0.95 -19.92 15.12
N LEU A 6 -1.74 -19.34 15.99
CA LEU A 6 -2.79 -18.36 15.64
C LEU A 6 -2.50 -16.90 15.99
N LEU A 7 -1.55 -16.62 16.86
CA LEU A 7 -1.17 -15.23 17.23
C LEU A 7 -0.50 -14.43 16.10
N LEU A 8 0.04 -15.11 15.10
CA LEU A 8 0.76 -14.47 13.98
C LEU A 8 -0.11 -13.96 12.83
N ILE A 9 -1.32 -14.50 12.66
CA ILE A 9 -2.21 -14.10 11.54
C ILE A 9 -2.77 -12.69 11.74
N GLY A 10 -3.01 -12.27 12.97
CA GLY A 10 -3.51 -10.92 13.29
C GLY A 10 -2.48 -9.81 13.07
N THR A 11 -1.24 -10.02 13.45
CA THR A 11 -0.15 -9.06 13.29
C THR A 11 0.35 -8.96 11.87
N VAL A 12 0.42 -10.08 11.14
CA VAL A 12 0.77 -10.11 9.71
C VAL A 12 -0.33 -9.43 8.87
N LYS A 13 -1.62 -9.65 9.18
CA LYS A 13 -2.72 -8.97 8.49
C LYS A 13 -2.75 -7.45 8.74
N ARG A 14 -2.41 -6.96 9.94
CA ARG A 14 -2.29 -5.52 10.22
C ARG A 14 -1.06 -4.89 9.55
N ARG A 15 0.09 -5.58 9.52
CA ARG A 15 1.28 -5.07 8.82
C ARG A 15 1.15 -5.14 7.30
N ASN A 16 0.46 -6.14 6.73
CA ASN A 16 0.20 -6.16 5.28
C ASN A 16 -0.76 -5.04 4.84
N LEU A 17 -1.67 -4.57 5.71
CA LEU A 17 -2.45 -3.35 5.48
C LEU A 17 -1.61 -2.07 5.67
N GLU A 18 -0.56 -2.10 6.49
CA GLU A 18 0.40 -0.99 6.65
C GLU A 18 1.59 -1.08 5.68
N ALA A 19 1.94 -2.26 5.17
CA ALA A 19 2.95 -2.45 4.11
C ALA A 19 2.42 -2.15 2.70
N MET A 20 1.12 -2.01 2.51
CA MET A 20 0.53 -1.17 1.46
C MET A 20 0.79 0.32 1.76
N ARG A 21 1.96 0.65 2.29
CA ARG A 21 2.43 2.03 2.41
C ARG A 21 2.65 2.54 1.01
N ILE A 22 1.59 3.11 0.48
CA ILE A 22 1.62 4.15 -0.53
C ILE A 22 2.93 4.93 -0.33
N SER A 23 3.67 5.17 -1.40
CA SER A 23 4.93 5.93 -1.45
C SER A 23 5.01 7.00 -0.35
N PRO A 24 6.18 7.30 0.24
CA PRO A 24 6.33 8.37 1.24
C PRO A 24 5.65 9.69 0.85
N ARG A 25 5.41 9.90 -0.44
CA ARG A 25 4.66 11.03 -0.99
C ARG A 25 3.18 11.02 -0.58
N LEU A 26 2.54 9.86 -0.45
CA LEU A 26 1.12 9.76 -0.03
C LEU A 26 0.90 9.72 1.50
N LEU A 27 1.91 9.41 2.30
CA LEU A 27 1.81 9.32 3.77
C LEU A 27 1.70 10.67 4.49
N LEU A 28 2.01 11.78 3.82
CA LEU A 28 1.92 13.11 4.42
C LEU A 28 0.49 13.62 4.66
N THR A 29 -0.53 12.90 4.21
CA THR A 29 -1.94 13.35 4.30
C THR A 29 -2.72 12.80 5.49
N THR A 30 -2.19 11.85 6.27
CA THR A 30 -2.90 11.27 7.42
C THR A 30 -2.75 12.06 8.72
N ALA A 31 -1.95 13.13 8.75
CA ALA A 31 -1.71 13.94 9.96
C ALA A 31 -2.73 15.08 10.18
N LEU A 32 -3.77 15.20 9.37
CA LEU A 32 -4.77 16.29 9.45
C LEU A 32 -6.21 15.82 9.71
N ALA A 33 -6.41 14.75 10.47
CA ALA A 33 -7.74 14.41 11.00
C ALA A 33 -7.82 14.80 12.48
N ALA A 34 -8.17 16.05 12.77
CA ALA A 34 -8.70 16.46 14.05
C ALA A 34 -10.20 16.06 14.13
N PRO A 35 -10.73 15.74 15.32
CA PRO A 35 -12.02 15.08 15.46
C PRO A 35 -13.18 16.08 15.33
N PHE A 36 -14.13 15.79 14.45
CA PHE A 36 -15.48 16.34 14.56
C PHE A 36 -16.40 15.28 15.16
N ALA A 37 -16.82 15.57 16.39
CA ALA A 37 -17.84 14.82 17.11
C ALA A 37 -19.24 15.28 16.68
N GLY A 38 -20.12 14.28 16.48
CA GLY A 38 -21.54 14.42 16.80
C GLY A 38 -22.48 14.88 15.69
N LEU A 39 -23.31 13.99 15.16
CA LEU A 39 -24.75 14.01 15.46
C LEU A 39 -25.42 12.73 14.96
N MET A 40 -26.09 12.04 15.88
CA MET A 40 -27.05 10.97 15.65
C MET A 40 -28.28 11.52 14.93
N LEU A 41 -28.84 10.76 13.99
CA LEU A 41 -30.29 10.67 13.82
C LEU A 41 -30.69 9.31 13.25
N ALA A 42 -31.54 8.65 14.02
CA ALA A 42 -32.13 7.36 13.74
C ALA A 42 -33.23 7.48 12.66
N GLY A 43 -33.37 6.40 11.89
CA GLY A 43 -34.50 6.23 10.99
C GLY A 43 -34.68 4.78 10.62
N CYS A 44 -35.52 4.06 11.38
CA CYS A 44 -36.00 2.73 11.04
C CYS A 44 -36.91 2.76 9.81
N ALA A 45 -36.69 1.82 8.87
CA ALA A 45 -37.76 1.32 8.02
C ALA A 45 -37.46 -0.15 7.68
N THR A 46 -38.32 -1.00 8.19
CA THR A 46 -38.43 -2.43 7.91
C THR A 46 -39.21 -2.65 6.61
N ALA A 47 -38.71 -3.58 5.75
CA ALA A 47 -39.55 -4.27 4.76
C ALA A 47 -39.01 -5.70 4.55
N PRO A 48 -39.88 -6.66 4.20
CA PRO A 48 -39.68 -8.07 4.54
C PRO A 48 -38.91 -8.86 3.49
N ALA A 49 -38.24 -9.90 3.98
CA ALA A 49 -37.51 -10.90 3.22
C ALA A 49 -38.45 -11.78 2.39
N SER A 50 -38.18 -11.90 1.10
CA SER A 50 -38.67 -12.99 0.24
C SER A 50 -37.59 -14.06 0.10
N ALA A 51 -37.98 -15.31 0.29
CA ALA A 51 -37.15 -16.50 0.30
C ALA A 51 -36.45 -16.79 -1.04
N PRO A 52 -35.27 -17.38 -1.04
CA PRO A 52 -34.59 -17.77 -2.27
C PRO A 52 -35.11 -19.13 -2.79
N HIS A 53 -35.37 -19.17 -4.07
CA HIS A 53 -35.56 -20.45 -4.82
C HIS A 53 -34.20 -21.14 -4.97
N GLU A 54 -34.14 -22.33 -4.46
CA GLU A 54 -33.07 -23.30 -4.62
C GLU A 54 -33.01 -23.78 -6.08
N VAL A 55 -31.93 -23.46 -6.80
CA VAL A 55 -31.61 -24.09 -8.09
C VAL A 55 -30.42 -25.01 -7.85
N ALA A 56 -30.64 -26.29 -8.11
CA ALA A 56 -29.68 -27.36 -7.91
C ALA A 56 -28.38 -27.12 -8.68
N ALA A 57 -27.26 -27.24 -7.96
CA ALA A 57 -25.91 -27.21 -8.52
C ALA A 57 -25.59 -28.54 -9.20
N ALA A 58 -25.20 -28.49 -10.47
CA ALA A 58 -24.52 -29.58 -11.18
C ALA A 58 -22.99 -29.47 -10.92
N PRO A 59 -22.27 -30.61 -10.87
CA PRO A 59 -20.88 -30.63 -10.38
C PRO A 59 -19.87 -30.20 -11.44
N GLY A 60 -18.95 -29.36 -11.01
CA GLY A 60 -17.55 -29.29 -11.38
C GLY A 60 -17.19 -29.20 -12.88
N GLU A 61 -16.90 -27.96 -13.33
CA GLU A 61 -15.90 -27.80 -14.39
C GLU A 61 -14.92 -26.69 -13.96
N SER A 62 -13.66 -27.08 -13.96
CA SER A 62 -12.49 -26.24 -13.71
C SER A 62 -12.48 -25.03 -14.64
N SER A 63 -12.23 -23.85 -14.07
CA SER A 63 -11.94 -22.61 -14.77
C SER A 63 -10.62 -22.75 -15.57
N THR A 64 -10.72 -23.37 -16.74
CA THR A 64 -9.66 -23.32 -17.74
C THR A 64 -10.10 -22.41 -18.87
N ALA A 65 -9.27 -21.37 -19.10
CA ALA A 65 -9.06 -20.66 -20.36
C ALA A 65 -10.26 -20.69 -21.32
N VAL A 66 -11.06 -19.65 -21.32
CA VAL A 66 -11.92 -19.36 -22.46
C VAL A 66 -11.01 -19.20 -23.67
N SER A 67 -10.93 -20.26 -24.46
CA SER A 67 -10.20 -20.32 -25.71
C SER A 67 -10.50 -19.07 -26.55
N ARG A 68 -9.45 -18.48 -27.13
CA ARG A 68 -9.51 -17.48 -28.21
C ARG A 68 -10.31 -18.04 -29.43
N GLY A 69 -11.58 -18.26 -29.25
CA GLY A 69 -12.52 -18.67 -30.27
C GLY A 69 -13.11 -17.45 -30.96
N VAL A 70 -13.05 -17.46 -32.26
CA VAL A 70 -13.67 -16.56 -33.24
C VAL A 70 -14.86 -15.79 -32.67
N LEU A 71 -14.65 -14.54 -32.26
CA LEU A 71 -15.68 -13.61 -31.81
C LEU A 71 -16.40 -13.00 -33.02
N GLY A 72 -17.26 -13.78 -33.67
CA GLY A 72 -18.29 -13.31 -34.58
C GLY A 72 -19.54 -12.94 -33.78
N GLY A 73 -19.49 -11.87 -32.99
CA GLY A 73 -20.62 -11.36 -32.24
C GLY A 73 -21.36 -10.25 -33.00
N SER A 74 -22.68 -10.13 -32.81
CA SER A 74 -23.40 -8.92 -33.22
C SER A 74 -22.82 -7.69 -32.48
N ASN A 75 -22.94 -6.49 -33.05
CA ASN A 75 -22.48 -5.24 -32.42
C ASN A 75 -23.04 -5.09 -30.99
N TYR A 76 -24.25 -5.53 -30.73
CA TYR A 76 -24.85 -5.56 -29.40
C TYR A 76 -24.15 -6.56 -28.46
N GLY A 77 -23.82 -7.76 -28.96
CA GLY A 77 -23.07 -8.76 -28.18
C GLY A 77 -21.67 -8.28 -27.82
N LEU A 78 -20.96 -7.64 -28.77
CA LEU A 78 -19.66 -7.02 -28.52
C LEU A 78 -19.75 -5.86 -27.52
N PHE A 79 -20.78 -5.03 -27.62
CA PHE A 79 -21.03 -3.95 -26.66
C PHE A 79 -21.24 -4.48 -25.23
N LEU A 80 -22.09 -5.50 -25.06
CA LEU A 80 -22.32 -6.13 -23.74
C LEU A 80 -21.07 -6.82 -23.21
N ALA A 81 -20.29 -7.47 -24.05
CA ALA A 81 -19.01 -8.06 -23.66
C ALA A 81 -18.01 -6.99 -23.20
N GLY A 82 -18.00 -5.84 -23.87
CA GLY A 82 -17.20 -4.68 -23.46
C GLY A 82 -17.62 -4.12 -22.11
N GLU A 83 -18.91 -3.95 -21.86
CA GLU A 83 -19.43 -3.51 -20.54
C GLU A 83 -19.08 -4.51 -19.44
N ALA A 84 -19.27 -5.79 -19.68
CA ALA A 84 -18.91 -6.85 -18.72
C ALA A 84 -17.40 -6.88 -18.44
N ALA A 85 -16.55 -6.66 -19.47
CA ALA A 85 -15.11 -6.58 -19.29
C ALA A 85 -14.71 -5.38 -18.44
N LEU A 86 -15.32 -4.20 -18.66
CA LEU A 86 -15.07 -2.99 -17.82
C LEU A 86 -15.47 -3.22 -16.36
N GLN A 87 -16.65 -3.82 -16.12
CA GLN A 87 -17.11 -4.12 -14.76
C GLN A 87 -16.19 -5.07 -14.01
N ASN A 88 -15.49 -5.94 -14.73
CA ASN A 88 -14.50 -6.88 -14.19
C ASN A 88 -13.05 -6.35 -14.23
N GLY A 89 -12.83 -5.05 -14.44
CA GLY A 89 -11.49 -4.44 -14.47
C GLY A 89 -10.67 -4.74 -15.72
N ARG A 90 -11.17 -5.56 -16.67
CA ARG A 90 -10.45 -6.00 -17.88
C ARG A 90 -10.49 -4.95 -18.99
N SER A 91 -9.76 -3.84 -18.77
CA SER A 91 -9.80 -2.68 -19.67
C SER A 91 -9.30 -2.99 -21.09
N GLN A 92 -8.31 -3.88 -21.24
CA GLN A 92 -7.81 -4.29 -22.56
C GLN A 92 -8.84 -5.05 -23.37
N ASP A 93 -9.52 -6.02 -22.75
CA ASP A 93 -10.60 -6.77 -23.38
C ASP A 93 -11.75 -5.83 -23.78
N ALA A 94 -12.12 -4.94 -22.87
CA ALA A 94 -13.17 -3.94 -23.11
C ALA A 94 -12.83 -3.05 -24.33
N ALA A 95 -11.60 -2.55 -24.42
CA ALA A 95 -11.15 -1.76 -25.55
C ALA A 95 -11.28 -2.51 -26.89
N GLN A 96 -10.88 -3.80 -26.90
CA GLN A 96 -11.02 -4.65 -28.08
C GLN A 96 -12.48 -4.87 -28.48
N TYR A 97 -13.36 -5.17 -27.52
CA TYR A 97 -14.78 -5.40 -27.79
C TYR A 97 -15.48 -4.15 -28.30
N PHE A 98 -15.28 -3.00 -27.67
CA PHE A 98 -15.89 -1.75 -28.10
C PHE A 98 -15.35 -1.24 -29.43
N SER A 99 -14.06 -1.41 -29.72
CA SER A 99 -13.47 -1.03 -31.02
C SER A 99 -14.09 -1.85 -32.14
N ARG A 100 -14.21 -3.15 -31.98
CA ARG A 100 -14.89 -4.01 -32.96
C ARG A 100 -16.38 -3.69 -33.10
N ALA A 101 -17.06 -3.34 -32.00
CA ALA A 101 -18.43 -2.86 -32.05
C ALA A 101 -18.54 -1.54 -32.83
N ALA A 102 -17.57 -0.64 -32.68
CA ALA A 102 -17.52 0.65 -33.40
C ALA A 102 -17.26 0.47 -34.90
N GLU A 103 -16.38 -0.47 -35.27
CA GLU A 103 -16.11 -0.80 -36.69
C GLU A 103 -17.36 -1.33 -37.41
N GLY A 104 -18.16 -2.16 -36.72
CA GLY A 104 -19.40 -2.74 -37.26
C GLY A 104 -20.64 -1.83 -37.15
N ALA A 105 -20.52 -0.63 -36.56
CA ALA A 105 -21.67 0.20 -36.22
C ALA A 105 -22.26 1.02 -37.37
N GLY A 106 -21.75 0.88 -38.60
CA GLY A 106 -22.14 1.73 -39.74
C GLY A 106 -23.62 1.81 -40.04
N ASP A 107 -24.36 0.72 -39.81
CA ASP A 107 -25.82 0.62 -40.09
C ASP A 107 -26.69 0.99 -38.86
N LEU A 108 -26.08 1.35 -37.72
CA LEU A 108 -26.82 1.69 -36.51
C LEU A 108 -27.26 3.18 -36.50
N PRO A 109 -28.29 3.56 -35.71
CA PRO A 109 -28.66 4.95 -35.53
C PRO A 109 -27.48 5.81 -35.06
N PRO A 110 -27.36 7.08 -35.51
CA PRO A 110 -26.22 7.95 -35.19
C PRO A 110 -25.93 8.09 -33.68
N GLU A 111 -26.98 8.12 -32.84
CA GLU A 111 -26.86 8.19 -31.39
C GLU A 111 -26.19 6.92 -30.82
N THR A 112 -26.55 5.75 -31.35
CA THR A 112 -25.95 4.47 -30.95
C THR A 112 -24.50 4.38 -31.39
N GLN A 113 -24.19 4.83 -32.63
CA GLN A 113 -22.81 4.91 -33.10
C GLN A 113 -21.95 5.80 -32.20
N ALA A 114 -22.49 6.97 -31.81
CA ALA A 114 -21.81 7.91 -30.91
C ALA A 114 -21.52 7.31 -29.54
N LEU A 115 -22.51 6.61 -28.96
CA LEU A 115 -22.36 5.92 -27.67
C LEU A 115 -21.28 4.84 -27.72
N ILE A 116 -21.32 3.97 -28.76
CA ILE A 116 -20.31 2.91 -28.91
C ILE A 116 -18.91 3.50 -29.07
N ARG A 117 -18.79 4.57 -29.87
CA ARG A 117 -17.50 5.26 -30.05
C ARG A 117 -16.99 5.92 -28.77
N GLU A 118 -17.87 6.52 -27.96
CA GLU A 118 -17.51 7.09 -26.67
C GLU A 118 -17.01 6.00 -25.69
N LYS A 119 -17.69 4.85 -25.65
CA LYS A 119 -17.25 3.70 -24.85
C LYS A 119 -15.92 3.13 -25.34
N ALA A 120 -15.73 2.99 -26.65
CA ALA A 120 -14.47 2.56 -27.24
C ALA A 120 -13.33 3.54 -26.91
N PHE A 121 -13.58 4.85 -27.01
CA PHE A 121 -12.63 5.89 -26.62
C PHE A 121 -12.20 5.75 -25.16
N THR A 122 -13.18 5.68 -24.25
CA THR A 122 -12.88 5.60 -22.80
C THR A 122 -12.14 4.30 -22.46
N ALA A 123 -12.56 3.17 -23.03
CA ALA A 123 -11.90 1.90 -22.81
C ALA A 123 -10.47 1.86 -23.36
N ALA A 124 -10.20 2.48 -24.51
CA ALA A 124 -8.85 2.61 -25.07
C ALA A 124 -7.94 3.43 -24.15
N VAL A 125 -8.43 4.54 -23.57
CA VAL A 125 -7.69 5.33 -22.57
C VAL A 125 -7.35 4.47 -21.35
N MET A 126 -8.33 3.74 -20.81
CA MET A 126 -8.14 2.89 -19.62
C MET A 126 -7.19 1.71 -19.89
N ALA A 127 -7.19 1.17 -21.10
CA ALA A 127 -6.24 0.15 -21.54
C ALA A 127 -4.82 0.69 -21.75
N GLY A 128 -4.69 2.01 -21.94
CA GLY A 128 -3.41 2.69 -22.23
C GLY A 128 -3.07 2.77 -23.71
N ASP A 129 -4.00 2.40 -24.59
CA ASP A 129 -3.86 2.61 -26.04
C ASP A 129 -4.28 4.04 -26.41
N ILE A 130 -3.36 4.97 -26.12
CA ILE A 130 -3.63 6.40 -26.26
C ILE A 130 -3.69 6.83 -27.75
N GLU A 131 -2.99 6.14 -28.62
CA GLU A 131 -3.05 6.40 -30.07
C GLU A 131 -4.43 6.04 -30.62
N GLN A 132 -4.95 4.85 -30.30
CA GLN A 132 -6.31 4.45 -30.66
C GLN A 132 -7.34 5.39 -30.01
N ALA A 133 -7.15 5.73 -28.75
CA ALA A 133 -8.02 6.69 -28.05
C ALA A 133 -8.06 8.05 -28.76
N ALA A 134 -6.93 8.57 -29.21
CA ALA A 134 -6.88 9.83 -29.95
C ALA A 134 -7.65 9.77 -31.29
N ALA A 135 -7.59 8.63 -31.99
CA ALA A 135 -8.34 8.38 -33.23
C ALA A 135 -9.85 8.25 -32.99
N LEU A 136 -10.26 7.65 -31.85
CA LEU A 136 -11.67 7.46 -31.45
C LEU A 136 -12.28 8.69 -30.77
N ALA A 137 -11.47 9.65 -30.36
CA ALA A 137 -11.90 10.82 -29.60
C ALA A 137 -13.01 11.59 -30.33
N PRO A 138 -14.05 12.05 -29.64
CA PRO A 138 -15.16 12.79 -30.22
C PRO A 138 -14.69 14.09 -30.88
N THR A 139 -15.39 14.53 -31.93
CA THR A 139 -15.10 15.83 -32.60
C THR A 139 -15.10 16.95 -31.55
N PRO A 140 -14.14 17.87 -31.58
CA PRO A 140 -14.08 18.99 -30.63
C PRO A 140 -15.35 19.85 -30.64
N ASP A 141 -15.93 20.03 -29.47
CA ASP A 141 -17.05 20.92 -29.23
C ASP A 141 -16.70 21.93 -28.12
N PRO A 142 -16.33 23.17 -28.45
CA PRO A 142 -15.95 24.19 -27.46
C PRO A 142 -17.08 24.58 -26.51
N GLU A 143 -18.34 24.39 -26.92
CA GLU A 143 -19.50 24.72 -26.12
C GLU A 143 -19.86 23.59 -25.13
N SER A 144 -19.39 22.37 -25.39
CA SER A 144 -19.61 21.24 -24.49
C SER A 144 -18.70 21.32 -23.27
N GLY A 145 -19.30 21.32 -22.08
CA GLY A 145 -18.59 21.18 -20.81
C GLY A 145 -18.43 19.72 -20.35
N SER A 146 -18.72 18.74 -21.21
CA SER A 146 -18.71 17.33 -20.82
C SER A 146 -17.31 16.83 -20.44
N ALA A 147 -17.29 15.85 -19.52
CA ALA A 147 -16.04 15.20 -19.10
C ALA A 147 -15.35 14.51 -20.29
N THR A 148 -16.13 13.90 -21.18
CA THR A 148 -15.62 13.20 -22.38
C THR A 148 -14.91 14.16 -23.34
N GLN A 149 -15.45 15.35 -23.58
CA GLN A 149 -14.78 16.36 -24.44
C GLN A 149 -13.47 16.85 -23.81
N ARG A 150 -13.44 17.04 -22.49
CA ARG A 150 -12.22 17.46 -21.78
C ARG A 150 -11.16 16.36 -21.77
N LEU A 151 -11.58 15.11 -21.58
CA LEU A 151 -10.68 13.96 -21.72
C LEU A 151 -10.13 13.84 -23.14
N ALA A 152 -10.99 13.96 -24.15
CA ALA A 152 -10.58 13.91 -25.55
C ALA A 152 -9.55 15.00 -25.90
N ARG A 153 -9.73 16.20 -25.34
CA ARG A 153 -8.77 17.29 -25.46
C ARG A 153 -7.40 16.93 -24.88
N LEU A 154 -7.40 16.40 -23.65
CA LEU A 154 -6.18 16.00 -22.97
C LEU A 154 -5.47 14.85 -23.70
N VAL A 155 -6.22 13.84 -24.14
CA VAL A 155 -5.70 12.69 -24.92
C VAL A 155 -5.03 13.17 -26.20
N ARG A 156 -5.71 14.00 -27.01
CA ARG A 156 -5.13 14.53 -28.26
C ARG A 156 -3.89 15.38 -28.03
N ALA A 157 -3.88 16.20 -26.99
CA ALA A 157 -2.71 17.02 -26.67
C ALA A 157 -1.52 16.16 -26.24
N THR A 158 -1.78 15.12 -25.43
CA THR A 158 -0.75 14.17 -25.00
C THR A 158 -0.19 13.39 -26.19
N ASP A 159 -1.05 12.90 -27.07
CA ASP A 159 -0.64 12.17 -28.26
C ASP A 159 0.19 13.05 -29.21
N ALA A 160 -0.25 14.29 -29.43
CA ALA A 160 0.52 15.28 -30.23
C ALA A 160 1.90 15.57 -29.59
N LEU A 161 2.01 15.68 -28.25
CA LEU A 161 3.30 15.83 -27.56
C LEU A 161 4.19 14.60 -27.75
N SER A 162 3.61 13.40 -27.67
CA SER A 162 4.36 12.16 -27.87
C SER A 162 4.95 12.06 -29.28
N ASP A 163 4.27 12.61 -30.26
CA ASP A 163 4.68 12.69 -31.67
C ASP A 163 5.61 13.89 -31.98
N ASN A 164 6.04 14.66 -30.97
CA ASN A 164 6.80 15.89 -31.09
C ASN A 164 6.08 17.02 -31.90
N LYS A 165 4.73 16.99 -31.92
CA LYS A 165 3.88 18.02 -32.52
C LYS A 165 3.51 19.10 -31.51
N GLY A 166 4.50 19.77 -30.91
CA GLY A 166 4.30 20.70 -29.79
C GLY A 166 3.35 21.86 -30.11
N LYS A 167 3.39 22.40 -31.36
CA LYS A 167 2.46 23.45 -31.77
C LYS A 167 1.01 23.02 -31.81
N ASP A 168 0.75 21.79 -32.24
CA ASP A 168 -0.61 21.22 -32.25
C ASP A 168 -1.10 20.99 -30.85
N ALA A 169 -0.27 20.41 -29.99
CA ALA A 169 -0.60 20.20 -28.57
C ALA A 169 -0.94 21.51 -27.86
N ASP A 170 -0.15 22.54 -28.09
CA ASP A 170 -0.36 23.86 -27.53
C ASP A 170 -1.66 24.50 -28.04
N ALA A 171 -1.93 24.43 -29.33
CA ALA A 171 -3.18 24.92 -29.93
C ALA A 171 -4.40 24.17 -29.32
N ILE A 172 -4.32 22.85 -29.17
CA ILE A 172 -5.35 22.05 -28.54
C ILE A 172 -5.61 22.50 -27.08
N LEU A 173 -4.57 22.67 -26.27
CA LEU A 173 -4.70 23.03 -24.86
C LEU A 173 -5.10 24.49 -24.62
N THR A 174 -4.81 25.39 -25.53
CA THR A 174 -5.17 26.82 -25.44
C THR A 174 -6.53 27.12 -26.05
N ALA A 175 -7.09 26.25 -26.89
CA ALA A 175 -8.42 26.42 -27.47
C ALA A 175 -9.48 26.64 -26.36
N PRO A 176 -10.53 27.44 -26.62
CA PRO A 176 -11.63 27.61 -25.66
C PRO A 176 -12.28 26.29 -25.30
N GLY A 177 -12.85 26.21 -24.09
CA GLY A 177 -13.60 25.03 -23.66
C GLY A 177 -14.13 25.19 -22.26
N LYS A 178 -15.31 24.66 -22.00
CA LYS A 178 -16.05 24.72 -20.73
C LYS A 178 -15.76 23.50 -19.86
N GLY A 179 -16.19 23.55 -18.59
CA GLY A 179 -16.13 22.44 -17.65
C GLY A 179 -14.84 22.38 -16.81
N ALA A 180 -14.85 21.58 -15.75
CA ALA A 180 -13.77 21.44 -14.77
C ALA A 180 -13.06 20.07 -14.79
N ALA A 181 -13.71 19.03 -15.36
CA ALA A 181 -13.15 17.67 -15.39
C ALA A 181 -11.73 17.66 -16.00
N TYR A 182 -10.84 16.85 -15.47
CA TYR A 182 -9.42 16.76 -15.89
C TYR A 182 -8.66 18.10 -15.84
N GLY A 183 -9.12 19.02 -14.98
CA GLY A 183 -8.57 20.38 -14.87
C GLY A 183 -7.13 20.41 -14.44
N ALA A 184 -6.71 19.55 -13.51
CA ALA A 184 -5.35 19.45 -13.02
C ALA A 184 -4.38 19.07 -14.17
N GLY A 185 -4.65 17.97 -14.88
CA GLY A 185 -3.82 17.52 -15.99
C GLY A 185 -3.71 18.55 -17.12
N ILE A 186 -4.84 19.19 -17.52
CA ILE A 186 -4.83 20.26 -18.53
C ILE A 186 -3.99 21.46 -18.05
N THR A 187 -4.11 21.85 -16.79
CA THR A 187 -3.40 22.99 -16.20
C THR A 187 -1.89 22.75 -16.17
N LEU A 188 -1.46 21.58 -15.69
CA LEU A 188 -0.05 21.23 -15.56
C LEU A 188 0.60 20.95 -16.93
N LEU A 189 -0.15 20.41 -17.91
CA LEU A 189 0.39 20.10 -19.23
C LEU A 189 0.58 21.35 -20.13
N LYS A 190 -0.20 22.42 -19.92
CA LYS A 190 -0.13 23.66 -20.75
C LYS A 190 1.27 24.29 -20.84
N PRO A 191 2.01 24.51 -19.76
CA PRO A 191 3.36 25.11 -19.84
C PRO A 191 4.32 24.25 -20.65
N TRP A 192 4.23 22.92 -20.51
CA TRP A 192 5.07 21.98 -21.27
C TRP A 192 4.74 21.98 -22.76
N ALA A 193 3.46 22.10 -23.13
CA ALA A 193 3.04 22.24 -24.52
C ALA A 193 3.52 23.57 -25.13
N ALA A 194 3.44 24.68 -24.39
CA ALA A 194 3.98 25.97 -24.80
C ALA A 194 5.50 25.89 -25.02
N ALA A 195 6.23 25.24 -24.12
CA ALA A 195 7.67 24.99 -24.28
C ALA A 195 7.96 24.14 -25.51
N ALA A 196 7.17 23.09 -25.77
CA ALA A 196 7.31 22.24 -26.96
C ALA A 196 6.95 22.96 -28.26
N ALA A 197 6.08 23.97 -28.20
CA ALA A 197 5.78 24.87 -29.33
C ALA A 197 6.87 25.91 -29.58
N GLY A 198 7.87 26.01 -28.69
CA GLY A 198 8.97 27.00 -28.77
C GLY A 198 8.68 28.33 -28.07
N ASP A 199 7.56 28.46 -27.37
CA ASP A 199 7.19 29.67 -26.62
C ASP A 199 7.69 29.59 -25.15
N SER A 200 8.98 29.81 -25.00
CA SER A 200 9.62 29.80 -23.68
C SER A 200 9.08 30.90 -22.74
N LYS A 201 8.59 32.02 -23.28
CA LYS A 201 8.03 33.10 -22.44
C LYS A 201 6.74 32.66 -21.79
N ARG A 202 5.82 32.07 -22.54
CA ARG A 202 4.54 31.60 -22.02
C ARG A 202 4.73 30.36 -21.15
N ALA A 203 5.69 29.49 -21.47
CA ALA A 203 6.02 28.32 -20.68
C ALA A 203 6.50 28.64 -19.24
N THR A 204 7.12 29.81 -19.07
CA THR A 204 7.65 30.30 -17.80
C THR A 204 6.80 31.41 -17.18
N VAL A 205 5.49 31.39 -17.37
CA VAL A 205 4.53 32.22 -16.65
C VAL A 205 3.97 31.40 -15.50
N PRO A 206 4.06 31.88 -14.25
CA PRO A 206 3.45 31.20 -13.11
C PRO A 206 1.95 30.96 -13.35
N ILE A 207 1.45 29.81 -12.91
CA ILE A 207 0.02 29.52 -13.00
C ILE A 207 -0.70 30.31 -11.91
N GLU A 208 -1.48 31.32 -12.33
CA GLU A 208 -2.31 32.14 -11.44
C GLU A 208 -3.74 31.63 -11.41
N GLY A 209 -4.44 31.89 -10.30
CA GLY A 209 -5.86 31.61 -10.15
C GLY A 209 -6.20 30.63 -9.03
N PRO A 210 -7.51 30.40 -8.78
CA PRO A 210 -7.98 29.49 -7.75
C PRO A 210 -7.73 28.05 -8.19
N SER A 211 -6.66 27.46 -7.65
CA SER A 211 -6.33 26.04 -7.85
C SER A 211 -6.16 25.37 -6.48
N PRO A 212 -6.45 24.06 -6.37
CA PRO A 212 -6.14 23.30 -5.15
C PRO A 212 -4.67 23.46 -4.74
N ALA A 213 -4.39 23.40 -3.44
CA ALA A 213 -3.05 23.63 -2.91
C ALA A 213 -2.00 22.70 -3.55
N LEU A 214 -2.32 21.42 -3.72
CA LEU A 214 -1.44 20.44 -4.35
C LEU A 214 -1.16 20.80 -5.83
N THR A 215 -2.19 21.22 -6.59
CA THR A 215 -2.00 21.65 -7.99
C THR A 215 -1.05 22.84 -8.08
N ARG A 216 -1.14 23.81 -7.15
CA ARG A 216 -0.22 24.95 -7.12
C ARG A 216 1.22 24.55 -6.87
N VAL A 217 1.42 23.62 -5.92
CA VAL A 217 2.76 23.12 -5.57
C VAL A 217 3.36 22.34 -6.73
N ALA A 218 2.61 21.46 -7.39
CA ALA A 218 3.05 20.75 -8.59
C ALA A 218 3.36 21.74 -9.74
N ALA A 219 2.48 22.74 -9.96
CA ALA A 219 2.71 23.78 -10.97
C ALA A 219 3.97 24.62 -10.69
N GLN A 220 4.29 24.89 -9.42
CA GLN A 220 5.52 25.57 -9.04
C GLN A 220 6.76 24.71 -9.32
N PHE A 221 6.65 23.41 -9.15
CA PHE A 221 7.73 22.49 -9.51
C PHE A 221 7.96 22.44 -11.03
N ASP A 222 6.89 22.31 -11.83
CA ASP A 222 6.97 22.41 -13.29
C ASP A 222 7.58 23.75 -13.74
N HIS A 223 7.21 24.84 -13.09
CA HIS A 223 7.75 26.17 -13.36
C HIS A 223 9.25 26.24 -13.09
N ALA A 224 9.73 25.67 -11.97
CA ALA A 224 11.16 25.61 -11.65
C ALA A 224 11.95 24.84 -12.74
N LEU A 225 11.43 23.68 -13.19
CA LEU A 225 12.05 22.89 -14.26
C LEU A 225 12.09 23.65 -15.60
N LEU A 226 11.01 24.36 -15.96
CA LEU A 226 10.92 25.15 -17.19
C LEU A 226 11.82 26.39 -17.14
N LEU A 227 11.94 27.06 -16.00
CA LEU A 227 12.89 28.14 -15.75
C LEU A 227 14.35 27.66 -15.91
N GLU A 228 14.66 26.49 -15.36
CA GLU A 228 15.99 25.88 -15.51
C GLU A 228 16.32 25.62 -16.99
N ARG A 229 15.36 25.08 -17.75
CA ARG A 229 15.49 24.90 -19.22
C ARG A 229 15.68 26.22 -19.95
N ALA A 230 14.98 27.26 -19.52
CA ALA A 230 15.11 28.62 -20.07
C ALA A 230 16.39 29.34 -19.62
N LYS A 231 17.27 28.70 -18.82
CA LYS A 231 18.49 29.25 -18.22
C LYS A 231 18.24 30.41 -17.24
N ARG A 232 17.02 30.54 -16.71
CA ARG A 232 16.65 31.50 -15.65
C ARG A 232 16.92 30.88 -14.29
N LEU A 233 18.20 30.60 -14.01
CA LEU A 233 18.62 29.70 -12.95
C LEU A 233 18.36 30.25 -11.54
N ASP A 234 18.43 31.56 -11.34
CA ASP A 234 18.19 32.18 -10.03
C ASP A 234 16.70 32.17 -9.66
N GLU A 235 15.83 32.31 -10.65
CA GLU A 235 14.39 32.20 -10.50
C GLU A 235 13.97 30.75 -10.25
N ALA A 236 14.57 29.80 -10.99
CA ALA A 236 14.37 28.37 -10.72
C ALA A 236 14.78 28.00 -9.27
N GLU A 237 15.91 28.52 -8.80
CA GLU A 237 16.37 28.27 -7.43
C GLU A 237 15.42 28.87 -6.40
N ALA A 238 14.81 30.03 -6.67
CA ALA A 238 13.82 30.62 -5.76
C ALA A 238 12.58 29.71 -5.59
N ASP A 239 12.11 29.11 -6.70
CA ASP A 239 11.02 28.14 -6.64
C ASP A 239 11.41 26.88 -5.88
N TYR A 240 12.56 26.28 -6.13
CA TYR A 240 13.03 25.10 -5.39
C TYR A 240 13.17 25.39 -3.89
N LYS A 241 13.67 26.57 -3.51
CA LYS A 241 13.74 26.99 -2.09
C LYS A 241 12.36 27.11 -1.47
N ALA A 242 11.41 27.73 -2.17
CA ALA A 242 10.04 27.85 -1.69
C ALA A 242 9.36 26.48 -1.52
N LEU A 243 9.54 25.55 -2.47
CA LEU A 243 9.04 24.19 -2.40
C LEU A 243 9.61 23.42 -1.21
N THR A 244 10.92 23.53 -0.96
CA THR A 244 11.57 22.82 0.16
C THR A 244 11.38 23.48 1.52
N ALA A 245 10.80 24.66 1.58
CA ALA A 245 10.35 25.32 2.82
C ALA A 245 8.86 25.11 3.13
N GLY A 246 8.09 24.55 2.19
CA GLY A 246 6.65 24.37 2.28
C GLY A 246 6.21 23.10 3.03
N GLN A 247 4.91 22.91 3.11
CA GLN A 247 4.28 21.76 3.76
C GLN A 247 4.69 20.42 3.12
N PHE A 248 4.97 20.41 1.82
CA PHE A 248 5.34 19.22 1.05
C PHE A 248 6.85 19.16 0.75
N ALA A 249 7.67 19.80 1.59
CA ALA A 249 9.10 19.96 1.38
C ALA A 249 9.83 18.64 1.05
N ALA A 250 9.46 17.54 1.69
CA ALA A 250 10.08 16.22 1.49
C ALA A 250 10.07 15.77 0.02
N LEU A 251 9.02 16.08 -0.74
CA LEU A 251 8.86 15.70 -2.15
C LEU A 251 9.88 16.37 -3.08
N TYR A 252 10.39 17.54 -2.69
CA TYR A 252 11.21 18.39 -3.55
C TYR A 252 12.67 18.48 -3.10
N ILE A 253 13.05 17.76 -2.04
CA ILE A 253 14.44 17.68 -1.56
C ILE A 253 15.35 17.07 -2.63
N ILE A 254 14.94 15.93 -3.22
CA ILE A 254 15.74 15.27 -4.26
C ILE A 254 15.83 16.16 -5.51
N PRO A 255 14.72 16.65 -6.10
CA PRO A 255 14.80 17.56 -7.25
C PRO A 255 15.67 18.81 -7.01
N TYR A 256 15.58 19.43 -5.82
CA TYR A 256 16.41 20.59 -5.51
C TYR A 256 17.91 20.23 -5.39
N GLY A 257 18.23 19.12 -4.74
CA GLY A 257 19.60 18.65 -4.67
C GLY A 257 20.16 18.27 -6.04
N GLU A 258 19.35 17.73 -6.95
CA GLU A 258 19.73 17.45 -8.33
C GLU A 258 19.99 18.74 -9.12
N PHE A 259 19.15 19.78 -8.94
CA PHE A 259 19.40 21.12 -9.47
C PHE A 259 20.76 21.66 -8.99
N MET A 260 21.08 21.55 -7.70
CA MET A 260 22.38 21.95 -7.18
C MET A 260 23.53 21.19 -7.82
N GLN A 261 23.38 19.87 -8.03
CA GLN A 261 24.39 19.04 -8.69
C GLN A 261 24.61 19.47 -10.16
N ARG A 262 23.55 19.80 -10.90
CA ARG A 262 23.65 20.35 -12.27
C ARG A 262 24.37 21.70 -12.28
N ARG A 263 24.33 22.44 -11.17
CA ARG A 263 25.09 23.69 -10.95
C ARG A 263 26.51 23.46 -10.40
N GLY A 264 26.94 22.22 -10.21
CA GLY A 264 28.25 21.87 -9.63
C GLY A 264 28.35 22.03 -8.11
N ARG A 265 27.24 22.31 -7.41
CA ARG A 265 27.15 22.58 -5.96
C ARG A 265 26.90 21.28 -5.20
N TYR A 266 27.80 20.31 -5.36
CA TYR A 266 27.65 18.97 -4.77
C TYR A 266 27.64 18.95 -3.24
N ASP A 267 28.44 19.82 -2.61
CA ASP A 267 28.54 19.87 -1.14
C ASP A 267 27.25 20.40 -0.49
N GLU A 268 26.59 21.34 -1.16
CA GLU A 268 25.29 21.85 -0.73
C GLU A 268 24.19 20.80 -0.91
N ALA A 269 24.19 20.06 -2.05
CA ALA A 269 23.28 18.95 -2.23
C ALA A 269 23.46 17.86 -1.17
N ARG A 270 24.71 17.54 -0.84
CA ARG A 270 25.05 16.58 0.24
C ARG A 270 24.53 17.06 1.60
N ALA A 271 24.71 18.32 1.93
CA ALA A 271 24.22 18.91 3.17
C ALA A 271 22.69 18.87 3.25
N LEU A 272 22.01 19.18 2.13
CA LEU A 272 20.55 19.12 2.01
C LEU A 272 20.02 17.69 2.26
N TYR A 273 20.61 16.69 1.62
CA TYR A 273 20.19 15.28 1.78
C TYR A 273 20.48 14.74 3.19
N ARG A 274 21.61 15.15 3.80
CA ARG A 274 21.95 14.75 5.18
C ARG A 274 20.97 15.32 6.19
N ASP A 275 20.64 16.60 6.07
CA ASP A 275 19.64 17.25 6.91
C ASP A 275 18.24 16.62 6.74
N ALA A 276 17.84 16.31 5.50
CA ALA A 276 16.60 15.61 5.23
C ALA A 276 16.56 14.20 5.83
N LEU A 277 17.67 13.46 5.75
CA LEU A 277 17.80 12.13 6.33
C LEU A 277 17.77 12.15 7.86
N GLN A 278 18.33 13.18 8.50
CA GLN A 278 18.22 13.35 9.96
C GLN A 278 16.77 13.58 10.40
N ARG A 279 15.98 14.31 9.62
CA ARG A 279 14.55 14.54 9.89
C ARG A 279 13.68 13.31 9.56
N ASN A 280 14.10 12.51 8.61
CA ASN A 280 13.42 11.27 8.22
C ASN A 280 14.43 10.13 8.03
N PRO A 281 14.90 9.49 9.12
CA PRO A 281 15.92 8.45 9.06
C PRO A 281 15.50 7.21 8.26
N GLY A 282 14.19 6.99 8.13
CA GLY A 282 13.62 5.89 7.33
C GLY A 282 13.63 6.10 5.82
N SER A 283 13.91 7.33 5.31
CA SER A 283 13.83 7.60 3.88
C SER A 283 14.92 6.87 3.09
N ARG A 284 14.49 5.93 2.27
CA ARG A 284 15.33 5.18 1.33
C ARG A 284 15.90 6.11 0.24
N GLU A 285 15.08 7.03 -0.25
CA GLU A 285 15.46 8.00 -1.29
C GLU A 285 16.61 8.90 -0.84
N PHE A 286 16.49 9.52 0.34
CA PHE A 286 17.53 10.41 0.86
C PHE A 286 18.83 9.65 1.15
N ARG A 287 18.72 8.41 1.64
CA ARG A 287 19.88 7.54 1.91
C ARG A 287 20.62 7.20 0.61
N ARG A 288 19.88 6.79 -0.44
CA ARG A 288 20.45 6.51 -1.77
C ARG A 288 21.09 7.73 -2.41
N ALA A 289 20.39 8.90 -2.35
CA ALA A 289 20.91 10.14 -2.90
C ALA A 289 22.20 10.58 -2.21
N LEU A 290 22.26 10.46 -0.86
CA LEU A 290 23.46 10.76 -0.09
C LEU A 290 24.59 9.79 -0.40
N ALA A 291 24.34 8.49 -0.39
CA ALA A 291 25.33 7.45 -0.70
C ALA A 291 25.94 7.63 -2.08
N ARG A 292 25.15 8.03 -3.08
CA ARG A 292 25.65 8.35 -4.42
C ARG A 292 26.67 9.50 -4.40
N LEU A 293 26.49 10.50 -3.53
CA LEU A 293 27.40 11.65 -3.39
C LEU A 293 28.61 11.36 -2.51
N ASP A 294 28.52 10.41 -1.58
CA ASP A 294 29.58 10.08 -0.62
C ASP A 294 30.57 9.03 -1.15
N ASN A 295 30.35 8.47 -2.33
CA ASN A 295 31.17 7.40 -2.94
C ASN A 295 32.55 7.87 -3.46
N GLY A 296 33.10 8.95 -2.92
CA GLY A 296 34.46 9.46 -3.15
C GLY A 296 34.76 10.06 -4.51
N LYS A 297 33.92 9.86 -5.52
CA LYS A 297 34.01 10.49 -6.85
C LYS A 297 32.78 11.35 -7.07
N LYS A 298 32.97 12.55 -7.64
CA LYS A 298 31.81 13.36 -8.09
C LYS A 298 31.05 12.56 -9.16
N PRO A 299 29.81 12.09 -8.86
CA PRO A 299 29.01 11.42 -9.87
C PRO A 299 28.59 12.42 -10.95
N PRO A 300 28.26 11.99 -12.15
CA PRO A 300 27.62 12.87 -13.12
C PRO A 300 26.32 13.43 -12.54
N ALA A 301 26.07 14.72 -12.78
CA ALA A 301 24.81 15.34 -12.35
C ALA A 301 23.65 14.67 -13.11
N PRO A 302 22.51 14.44 -12.46
CA PRO A 302 21.33 13.94 -13.15
C PRO A 302 20.94 14.88 -14.30
N PRO A 303 20.59 14.34 -15.49
CA PRO A 303 20.22 15.17 -16.61
C PRO A 303 18.93 15.95 -16.32
N LEU A 304 18.79 17.12 -16.91
CA LEU A 304 17.52 17.84 -16.89
C LEU A 304 16.51 17.09 -17.77
N LEU A 305 15.30 16.90 -17.26
CA LEU A 305 14.22 16.21 -17.97
C LEU A 305 14.01 16.81 -19.37
N THR A 306 13.80 15.99 -20.38
CA THR A 306 13.32 16.42 -21.70
C THR A 306 11.91 17.02 -21.59
N LEU A 307 11.43 17.70 -22.64
CA LEU A 307 10.07 18.25 -22.62
C LEU A 307 9.00 17.17 -22.48
N ARG A 308 9.21 16.00 -23.08
CA ARG A 308 8.30 14.85 -22.94
C ARG A 308 8.32 14.27 -21.53
N GLN A 309 9.50 14.12 -20.95
CA GLN A 309 9.65 13.63 -19.57
C GLN A 309 9.03 14.59 -18.56
N GLY A 310 9.25 15.90 -18.72
CA GLY A 310 8.62 16.87 -17.84
C GLY A 310 7.10 16.91 -17.99
N ALA A 311 6.58 16.75 -19.21
CA ALA A 311 5.15 16.61 -19.44
C ALA A 311 4.58 15.30 -18.83
N ALA A 312 5.34 14.19 -18.87
CA ALA A 312 4.98 12.94 -18.20
C ALA A 312 4.94 13.13 -16.69
N GLN A 313 6.00 13.72 -16.11
CA GLN A 313 6.08 14.06 -14.68
C GLN A 313 4.89 14.92 -14.21
N ALA A 314 4.50 15.94 -15.02
CA ALA A 314 3.35 16.79 -14.72
C ALA A 314 2.04 15.99 -14.65
N LEU A 315 1.84 15.01 -15.53
CA LEU A 315 0.68 14.12 -15.49
C LEU A 315 0.76 13.10 -14.35
N THR A 316 1.95 12.60 -14.01
CA THR A 316 2.16 11.76 -12.82
C THR A 316 1.79 12.53 -11.54
N SER A 317 2.21 13.79 -11.42
CA SER A 317 1.79 14.66 -10.32
C SER A 317 0.26 14.89 -10.28
N ALA A 318 -0.39 15.06 -11.45
CA ALA A 318 -1.85 15.15 -11.53
C ALA A 318 -2.53 13.85 -11.08
N ALA A 319 -1.95 12.70 -11.40
CA ALA A 319 -2.43 11.41 -10.94
C ALA A 319 -2.33 11.28 -9.41
N GLU A 320 -1.17 11.58 -8.85
CA GLU A 320 -0.92 11.55 -7.41
C GLU A 320 -1.95 12.39 -6.63
N MET A 321 -2.23 13.61 -7.09
CA MET A 321 -3.28 14.45 -6.52
C MET A 321 -4.67 13.80 -6.60
N SER A 322 -4.99 13.17 -7.72
CA SER A 322 -6.27 12.49 -7.90
C SER A 322 -6.41 11.29 -6.97
N LEU A 323 -5.30 10.57 -6.71
CA LEU A 323 -5.26 9.45 -5.76
C LEU A 323 -5.49 9.92 -4.32
N ILE A 324 -4.85 11.02 -3.91
CA ILE A 324 -5.06 11.64 -2.59
C ILE A 324 -6.54 12.04 -2.41
N GLU A 325 -7.17 12.56 -3.45
CA GLU A 325 -8.58 12.94 -3.47
C GLU A 325 -9.53 11.75 -3.71
N LYS A 326 -9.01 10.52 -3.77
CA LYS A 326 -9.75 9.28 -4.04
C LYS A 326 -10.49 9.26 -5.40
N ARG A 327 -9.99 10.01 -6.36
CA ARG A 327 -10.48 10.03 -7.75
C ARG A 327 -9.68 9.01 -8.58
N PHE A 328 -9.82 7.74 -8.25
CA PHE A 328 -8.96 6.65 -8.77
C PHE A 328 -9.00 6.52 -10.28
N THR A 329 -10.17 6.60 -10.91
CA THR A 329 -10.30 6.53 -12.39
C THR A 329 -9.56 7.68 -13.07
N GLU A 330 -9.65 8.90 -12.53
CA GLU A 330 -8.93 10.07 -13.08
C GLU A 330 -7.42 9.90 -12.90
N GLY A 331 -6.97 9.41 -11.75
CA GLY A 331 -5.57 9.07 -11.50
C GLY A 331 -5.04 8.03 -12.50
N GLN A 332 -5.78 6.95 -12.73
CA GLN A 332 -5.40 5.93 -13.72
C GLN A 332 -5.26 6.51 -15.13
N ILE A 333 -6.18 7.38 -15.54
CA ILE A 333 -6.13 8.05 -16.84
C ILE A 333 -4.85 8.89 -16.96
N TYR A 334 -4.54 9.71 -15.96
CA TYR A 334 -3.31 10.52 -15.99
C TYR A 334 -2.05 9.66 -16.06
N LEU A 335 -1.97 8.55 -15.34
CA LEU A 335 -0.84 7.63 -15.42
C LEU A 335 -0.69 7.01 -16.81
N ARG A 336 -1.79 6.59 -17.44
CA ARG A 336 -1.76 6.09 -18.82
C ARG A 336 -1.27 7.13 -19.81
N LEU A 337 -1.67 8.39 -19.65
CA LEU A 337 -1.21 9.49 -20.47
C LEU A 337 0.27 9.85 -20.21
N ALA A 338 0.73 9.82 -18.96
CA ALA A 338 2.13 9.98 -18.60
C ALA A 338 3.01 8.93 -19.26
N LEU A 339 2.59 7.66 -19.22
CA LEU A 339 3.30 6.54 -19.83
C LEU A 339 3.30 6.57 -21.38
N ARG A 340 2.35 7.23 -22.01
CA ARG A 340 2.41 7.53 -23.47
C ARG A 340 3.51 8.53 -23.77
N LEU A 341 3.72 9.54 -22.92
CA LEU A 341 4.78 10.55 -23.08
C LEU A 341 6.15 9.97 -22.77
N ASP A 342 6.29 9.28 -21.65
CA ASP A 342 7.52 8.60 -21.26
C ASP A 342 7.25 7.18 -20.73
N PRO A 343 7.47 6.14 -21.56
CA PRO A 343 7.34 4.75 -21.11
C PRO A 343 8.35 4.35 -20.04
N GLN A 344 9.37 5.17 -19.75
CA GLN A 344 10.38 4.97 -18.72
C GLN A 344 10.08 5.76 -17.44
N GLU A 345 8.92 6.39 -17.33
CA GLU A 345 8.44 7.03 -16.10
C GLU A 345 8.09 5.94 -15.07
N ASN A 346 9.12 5.56 -14.29
CA ASN A 346 9.03 4.39 -13.40
C ASN A 346 8.02 4.60 -12.26
N GLU A 347 7.93 5.81 -11.75
CA GLU A 347 6.96 6.17 -10.71
C GLU A 347 5.52 5.99 -11.20
N ALA A 348 5.25 6.36 -12.47
CA ALA A 348 3.94 6.14 -13.08
C ALA A 348 3.59 4.65 -13.19
N TRP A 349 4.55 3.78 -13.47
CA TRP A 349 4.33 2.33 -13.47
C TRP A 349 4.02 1.79 -12.08
N VAL A 350 4.72 2.26 -11.04
CA VAL A 350 4.45 1.87 -9.66
C VAL A 350 3.05 2.30 -9.23
N PHE A 351 2.68 3.56 -9.43
CA PHE A 351 1.34 4.06 -9.08
C PHE A 351 0.22 3.35 -9.86
N LEU A 352 0.45 3.05 -11.13
CA LEU A 352 -0.51 2.29 -11.93
C LEU A 352 -0.70 0.88 -11.38
N GLY A 353 0.39 0.22 -11.00
CA GLY A 353 0.34 -1.07 -10.34
C GLY A 353 -0.42 -1.02 -9.02
N ASP A 354 -0.18 0.00 -8.18
CA ASP A 354 -0.88 0.20 -6.90
C ASP A 354 -2.40 0.36 -7.11
N LEU A 355 -2.80 1.13 -8.12
CA LEU A 355 -4.22 1.30 -8.47
C LEU A 355 -4.88 0.00 -8.94
N LEU A 356 -4.18 -0.76 -9.78
CA LEU A 356 -4.68 -2.04 -10.31
C LEU A 356 -4.81 -3.08 -9.18
N ALA A 357 -3.82 -3.13 -8.27
CA ALA A 357 -3.87 -4.01 -7.10
C ALA A 357 -5.02 -3.64 -6.14
N GLN A 358 -5.31 -2.34 -5.97
CA GLN A 358 -6.45 -1.88 -5.17
C GLN A 358 -7.79 -2.28 -5.78
N GLY A 359 -7.84 -2.45 -7.12
CA GLY A 359 -8.99 -2.97 -7.85
C GLY A 359 -9.04 -4.50 -7.94
N ASP A 360 -8.24 -5.22 -7.15
CA ASP A 360 -8.09 -6.68 -7.15
C ASP A 360 -7.56 -7.28 -8.48
N ASP A 361 -7.05 -6.45 -9.40
CA ASP A 361 -6.40 -6.90 -10.63
C ASP A 361 -4.89 -7.14 -10.40
N HIS A 362 -4.58 -8.17 -9.63
CA HIS A 362 -3.21 -8.48 -9.24
C HIS A 362 -2.32 -8.85 -10.43
N GLU A 363 -2.86 -9.46 -11.48
CA GLU A 363 -2.10 -9.82 -12.68
C GLU A 363 -1.65 -8.56 -13.44
N ALA A 364 -2.56 -7.63 -13.70
CA ALA A 364 -2.22 -6.36 -14.36
C ALA A 364 -1.30 -5.49 -13.49
N ALA A 365 -1.47 -5.52 -12.15
CA ALA A 365 -0.59 -4.84 -11.21
C ALA A 365 0.84 -5.37 -11.32
N ARG A 366 1.03 -6.69 -11.27
CA ARG A 366 2.36 -7.32 -11.46
C ARG A 366 2.97 -6.97 -12.82
N ALA A 367 2.15 -6.96 -13.88
CA ALA A 367 2.59 -6.56 -15.22
C ALA A 367 3.10 -5.10 -15.24
N ALA A 368 2.45 -4.19 -14.52
CA ALA A 368 2.89 -2.80 -14.38
C ALA A 368 4.21 -2.71 -13.59
N TYR A 369 4.30 -3.30 -12.39
CA TYR A 369 5.52 -3.28 -11.58
C TYR A 369 6.73 -3.89 -12.30
N THR A 370 6.53 -4.90 -13.15
CA THR A 370 7.63 -5.53 -13.91
C THR A 370 8.20 -4.63 -15.00
N LYS A 371 7.52 -3.53 -15.38
CA LYS A 371 8.07 -2.53 -16.30
C LYS A 371 9.19 -1.69 -15.70
N VAL A 372 9.28 -1.62 -14.37
CA VAL A 372 10.34 -0.89 -13.67
C VAL A 372 11.66 -1.66 -13.81
N PRO A 373 12.69 -1.10 -14.48
CA PRO A 373 13.95 -1.78 -14.74
C PRO A 373 14.85 -1.80 -13.49
N ALA A 374 15.78 -2.74 -13.41
CA ALA A 374 16.72 -2.88 -12.29
C ALA A 374 17.65 -1.65 -12.10
N SER A 375 17.78 -0.81 -13.10
CA SER A 375 18.54 0.45 -13.00
C SER A 375 17.76 1.57 -12.31
N SER A 376 16.44 1.42 -12.13
CA SER A 376 15.60 2.42 -11.47
C SER A 376 15.83 2.38 -9.95
N PRO A 377 15.83 3.56 -9.28
CA PRO A 377 15.75 3.60 -7.82
C PRO A 377 14.47 2.96 -7.27
N ASP A 378 13.39 2.89 -8.05
CA ASP A 378 12.09 2.33 -7.66
C ASP A 378 12.01 0.81 -7.85
N TRP A 379 13.08 0.18 -8.36
CA TRP A 379 13.04 -1.24 -8.73
C TRP A 379 12.79 -2.17 -7.55
N VAL A 380 13.45 -1.95 -6.43
CA VAL A 380 13.25 -2.76 -5.21
C VAL A 380 11.81 -2.61 -4.73
N ASP A 381 11.31 -1.37 -4.67
CA ASP A 381 9.93 -1.06 -4.27
C ASP A 381 8.90 -1.76 -5.17
N ALA A 382 9.14 -1.74 -6.48
CA ALA A 382 8.28 -2.44 -7.44
C ALA A 382 8.31 -3.96 -7.25
N ARG A 383 9.48 -4.56 -6.95
CA ARG A 383 9.60 -6.01 -6.70
C ARG A 383 8.94 -6.43 -5.40
N GLU A 384 9.06 -5.63 -4.34
CA GLU A 384 8.34 -5.87 -3.08
C GLU A 384 6.81 -5.90 -3.28
N ARG A 385 6.27 -5.04 -4.14
CA ARG A 385 4.83 -5.05 -4.49
C ARG A 385 4.42 -6.31 -5.27
N VAL A 386 5.28 -6.78 -6.17
CA VAL A 386 5.05 -8.08 -6.84
C VAL A 386 5.00 -9.20 -5.81
N ILE A 387 5.93 -9.23 -4.86
CA ILE A 387 5.97 -10.22 -3.78
C ILE A 387 4.70 -10.13 -2.93
N ALA A 388 4.31 -8.93 -2.51
CA ALA A 388 3.10 -8.69 -1.71
C ALA A 388 1.83 -9.14 -2.44
N SER A 389 1.76 -9.03 -3.76
CA SER A 389 0.60 -9.50 -4.54
C SER A 389 0.44 -11.03 -4.49
N TYR A 390 1.54 -11.79 -4.49
CA TYR A 390 1.50 -13.25 -4.32
C TYR A 390 1.13 -13.64 -2.89
N GLN A 391 1.58 -12.88 -1.88
CA GLN A 391 1.12 -13.07 -0.51
C GLN A 391 -0.39 -12.86 -0.35
N ALA A 392 -0.95 -11.86 -1.03
CA ALA A 392 -2.38 -11.58 -1.01
C ALA A 392 -3.21 -12.73 -1.63
N GLU A 393 -2.62 -13.46 -2.57
CA GLU A 393 -3.19 -14.67 -3.20
C GLU A 393 -2.87 -15.96 -2.42
N ASP A 394 -2.30 -15.87 -1.20
CA ASP A 394 -1.85 -17.01 -0.37
C ASP A 394 -0.75 -17.89 -1.02
N ASP A 395 -0.09 -17.41 -2.08
CA ASP A 395 1.04 -18.11 -2.72
C ASP A 395 2.37 -17.74 -2.06
N LEU A 396 2.55 -18.19 -0.82
CA LEU A 396 3.77 -17.97 -0.04
C LEU A 396 5.02 -18.57 -0.70
N ASN A 397 4.89 -19.67 -1.45
CA ASN A 397 6.05 -20.30 -2.08
C ASN A 397 6.65 -19.43 -3.18
N THR A 398 5.81 -18.87 -4.04
CA THR A 398 6.24 -17.92 -5.08
C THR A 398 6.76 -16.63 -4.45
N ALA A 399 6.09 -16.10 -3.43
CA ALA A 399 6.53 -14.90 -2.71
C ALA A 399 7.93 -15.07 -2.12
N ILE A 400 8.21 -16.18 -1.42
CA ILE A 400 9.53 -16.49 -0.86
C ILE A 400 10.59 -16.56 -1.94
N LYS A 401 10.35 -17.31 -3.02
CA LYS A 401 11.29 -17.40 -4.12
C LYS A 401 11.65 -16.04 -4.71
N LEU A 402 10.66 -15.19 -4.92
CA LEU A 402 10.87 -13.84 -5.45
C LEU A 402 11.64 -12.95 -4.47
N ALA A 403 11.42 -13.10 -3.15
CA ALA A 403 12.16 -12.37 -2.12
C ALA A 403 13.63 -12.85 -2.06
N GLU A 404 13.88 -14.16 -2.13
CA GLU A 404 15.23 -14.70 -2.23
C GLU A 404 15.97 -14.18 -3.48
N ASP A 405 15.29 -14.09 -4.63
CA ASP A 405 15.85 -13.53 -5.86
C ASP A 405 16.09 -12.01 -5.76
N LEU A 406 15.20 -11.27 -5.07
CA LEU A 406 15.38 -9.85 -4.80
C LEU A 406 16.60 -9.60 -3.92
N VAL A 407 16.76 -10.36 -2.82
CA VAL A 407 17.92 -10.26 -1.92
C VAL A 407 19.23 -10.65 -2.62
N LYS A 408 19.23 -11.62 -3.55
CA LYS A 408 20.41 -11.91 -4.39
C LYS A 408 20.80 -10.74 -5.28
N ALA A 409 19.81 -10.02 -5.82
CA ALA A 409 20.05 -8.87 -6.72
C ALA A 409 20.40 -7.59 -5.95
N ALA A 410 19.89 -7.42 -4.74
CA ALA A 410 20.11 -6.26 -3.87
C ALA A 410 20.49 -6.73 -2.44
N PRO A 411 21.68 -7.36 -2.26
CA PRO A 411 22.02 -8.05 -1.02
C PRO A 411 22.16 -7.14 0.20
N ASP A 412 22.38 -5.85 0.00
CA ASP A 412 22.55 -4.87 1.06
C ASP A 412 21.32 -3.98 1.25
N ASP A 413 20.24 -4.24 0.50
CA ASP A 413 19.00 -3.49 0.67
C ASP A 413 18.25 -3.99 1.91
N ARG A 414 18.09 -3.09 2.89
CA ARG A 414 17.48 -3.39 4.18
C ARG A 414 16.04 -3.89 4.04
N ASP A 415 15.28 -3.27 3.16
CA ASP A 415 13.84 -3.53 3.07
C ASP A 415 13.59 -4.87 2.34
N ALA A 416 14.41 -5.19 1.33
CA ALA A 416 14.42 -6.52 0.72
C ALA A 416 14.69 -7.64 1.74
N LEU A 417 15.67 -7.43 2.64
CA LEU A 417 15.97 -8.38 3.72
C LEU A 417 14.81 -8.48 4.72
N VAL A 418 14.16 -7.37 5.07
CA VAL A 418 12.99 -7.39 5.96
C VAL A 418 11.85 -8.20 5.34
N VAL A 419 11.55 -7.98 4.06
CA VAL A 419 10.50 -8.75 3.33
C VAL A 419 10.83 -10.25 3.32
N GLU A 420 12.09 -10.63 3.06
CA GLU A 420 12.51 -12.03 3.08
C GLU A 420 12.35 -12.66 4.47
N ALA A 421 12.77 -11.95 5.54
CA ALA A 421 12.63 -12.42 6.91
C ALA A 421 11.16 -12.60 7.32
N ASP A 422 10.29 -11.65 6.98
CA ASP A 422 8.86 -11.71 7.26
C ASP A 422 8.18 -12.90 6.55
N LEU A 423 8.54 -13.16 5.31
CA LEU A 423 8.04 -14.31 4.55
C LEU A 423 8.48 -15.65 5.16
N TYR A 424 9.74 -15.77 5.57
CA TYR A 424 10.21 -16.97 6.26
C TYR A 424 9.47 -17.18 7.57
N ARG A 425 9.18 -16.11 8.33
CA ARG A 425 8.40 -16.20 9.56
C ARG A 425 6.95 -16.63 9.28
N ALA A 426 6.32 -16.04 8.27
CA ALA A 426 4.97 -16.42 7.85
C ALA A 426 4.87 -17.88 7.42
N ALA A 427 5.91 -18.40 6.79
CA ALA A 427 6.04 -19.80 6.38
C ALA A 427 6.48 -20.75 7.51
N GLY A 428 6.72 -20.26 8.73
CA GLY A 428 7.25 -21.07 9.85
C GLY A 428 8.73 -21.46 9.70
N ARG A 429 9.45 -20.88 8.73
CA ARG A 429 10.89 -21.13 8.50
C ARG A 429 11.74 -20.26 9.42
N PHE A 430 11.52 -20.35 10.73
CA PHE A 430 12.13 -19.48 11.74
C PHE A 430 13.66 -19.48 11.73
N PRO A 431 14.38 -20.62 11.56
CA PRO A 431 15.83 -20.59 11.46
C PRO A 431 16.37 -19.81 10.27
N ASP A 432 15.63 -19.76 9.15
CA ASP A 432 16.01 -18.97 7.98
C ASP A 432 15.76 -17.50 8.22
N ALA A 433 14.62 -17.14 8.86
CA ALA A 433 14.33 -15.77 9.28
C ALA A 433 15.43 -15.22 10.21
N VAL A 434 15.89 -16.01 11.19
CA VAL A 434 16.98 -15.62 12.10
C VAL A 434 18.25 -15.25 11.33
N LYS A 435 18.67 -16.06 10.34
CA LYS A 435 19.86 -15.77 9.52
C LYS A 435 19.77 -14.44 8.78
N VAL A 436 18.60 -14.13 8.24
CA VAL A 436 18.37 -12.85 7.53
C VAL A 436 18.40 -11.69 8.50
N LEU A 437 17.76 -11.83 9.67
CA LEU A 437 17.75 -10.80 10.72
C LEU A 437 19.13 -10.60 11.35
N ASP A 438 19.95 -11.65 11.47
CA ASP A 438 21.37 -11.54 11.85
C ASP A 438 22.13 -10.65 10.87
N LYS A 439 21.97 -10.92 9.55
CA LYS A 439 22.59 -10.10 8.51
C LYS A 439 22.16 -8.64 8.58
N LEU A 440 20.88 -8.36 8.84
CA LEU A 440 20.35 -7.00 9.01
C LEU A 440 21.02 -6.27 10.18
N ILE A 441 21.22 -6.95 11.31
CA ILE A 441 21.87 -6.36 12.49
C ILE A 441 23.36 -6.16 12.23
N ASP A 442 24.02 -7.13 11.60
CA ASP A 442 25.48 -7.09 11.32
C ASP A 442 25.84 -5.99 10.30
N GLN A 443 24.95 -5.69 9.34
CA GLN A 443 25.16 -4.62 8.36
C GLN A 443 25.17 -3.22 8.98
N ASP A 444 24.34 -2.97 9.98
CA ASP A 444 24.23 -1.68 10.63
C ASP A 444 23.84 -1.82 12.12
N PRO A 445 24.77 -2.29 12.97
CA PRO A 445 24.48 -2.54 14.38
C PRO A 445 24.07 -1.26 15.16
N ALA A 446 24.53 -0.10 14.68
CA ALA A 446 24.25 1.19 15.33
C ALA A 446 22.81 1.67 15.07
N ASN A 447 22.24 1.30 13.94
CA ASN A 447 20.89 1.69 13.53
C ASN A 447 19.89 0.51 13.53
N ALA A 448 20.28 -0.64 14.09
CA ALA A 448 19.36 -1.73 14.35
C ALA A 448 18.35 -1.27 15.41
N ASP A 449 17.10 -1.05 14.97
CA ASP A 449 16.03 -0.57 15.83
C ASP A 449 15.41 -1.69 16.69
N TRP A 450 14.54 -1.31 17.60
CA TRP A 450 13.86 -2.25 18.50
C TRP A 450 13.05 -3.30 17.73
N ALA A 451 12.51 -2.97 16.56
CA ALA A 451 11.66 -3.86 15.80
C ALA A 451 12.45 -5.06 15.25
N ILE A 452 13.68 -4.84 14.76
CA ILE A 452 14.52 -5.94 14.25
C ILE A 452 14.88 -6.91 15.39
N TYR A 453 15.23 -6.41 16.58
CA TYR A 453 15.48 -7.26 17.74
C TYR A 453 14.23 -8.00 18.20
N TYR A 454 13.05 -7.36 18.14
CA TYR A 454 11.78 -8.01 18.43
C TYR A 454 11.48 -9.14 17.44
N GLU A 455 11.63 -8.89 16.14
CA GLU A 455 11.40 -9.88 15.10
C GLU A 455 12.37 -11.07 15.22
N ARG A 456 13.68 -10.80 15.47
CA ARG A 456 14.66 -11.88 15.69
C ARG A 456 14.38 -12.64 16.98
N GLY A 457 14.04 -11.95 18.06
CA GLY A 457 13.68 -12.56 19.34
C GLY A 457 12.48 -13.49 19.22
N THR A 458 11.43 -13.06 18.53
CA THR A 458 10.25 -13.91 18.27
C THR A 458 10.60 -15.12 17.39
N ALA A 459 11.42 -14.93 16.36
CA ALA A 459 11.85 -16.02 15.49
C ALA A 459 12.75 -17.04 16.23
N LEU A 460 13.66 -16.56 17.10
CA LEU A 460 14.50 -17.40 17.97
C LEU A 460 13.66 -18.21 18.96
N ASP A 461 12.67 -17.60 19.59
CA ASP A 461 11.76 -18.31 20.51
C ASP A 461 11.00 -19.43 19.78
N ARG A 462 10.49 -19.12 18.60
CA ARG A 462 9.79 -20.10 17.74
C ARG A 462 10.74 -21.21 17.21
N ALA A 463 12.01 -20.91 17.05
CA ALA A 463 13.05 -21.89 16.70
C ALA A 463 13.53 -22.71 17.93
N GLY A 464 13.05 -22.42 19.15
CA GLY A 464 13.42 -23.12 20.37
C GLY A 464 14.68 -22.58 21.07
N HIS A 465 15.17 -21.41 20.68
CA HIS A 465 16.36 -20.75 21.21
C HIS A 465 16.00 -19.65 22.22
N TRP A 466 15.28 -20.03 23.31
CA TRP A 466 14.77 -19.08 24.28
C TRP A 466 15.81 -18.16 24.94
N PRO A 467 17.00 -18.63 25.37
CA PRO A 467 17.98 -17.74 26.00
C PRO A 467 18.46 -16.60 25.09
N GLU A 468 18.54 -16.85 23.79
CA GLU A 468 18.87 -15.85 22.77
C GLU A 468 17.68 -14.92 22.52
N ALA A 469 16.48 -15.49 22.41
CA ALA A 469 15.23 -14.77 22.23
C ALA A 469 14.99 -13.75 23.35
N GLU A 470 15.16 -14.18 24.62
CA GLU A 470 15.00 -13.31 25.78
C GLU A 470 15.95 -12.11 25.73
N ARG A 471 17.22 -12.33 25.36
CA ARG A 471 18.21 -11.24 25.22
C ARG A 471 17.79 -10.23 24.17
N ASP A 472 17.29 -10.67 23.03
CA ASP A 472 16.83 -9.79 21.96
C ASP A 472 15.58 -9.01 22.36
N LEU A 473 14.60 -9.64 22.99
CA LEU A 473 13.40 -8.98 23.50
C LEU A 473 13.74 -7.93 24.57
N GLN A 474 14.68 -8.24 25.46
CA GLN A 474 15.18 -7.26 26.45
C GLN A 474 15.95 -6.12 25.76
N LYS A 475 16.73 -6.40 24.71
CA LYS A 475 17.41 -5.39 23.91
C LYS A 475 16.40 -4.48 23.21
N ALA A 476 15.32 -5.03 22.64
CA ALA A 476 14.23 -4.26 22.06
C ALA A 476 13.61 -3.29 23.07
N LEU A 477 13.35 -3.75 24.32
CA LEU A 477 12.87 -2.88 25.40
C LEU A 477 13.91 -1.87 25.91
N THR A 478 15.20 -2.15 25.75
CA THR A 478 16.25 -1.16 26.06
C THR A 478 16.21 -0.01 25.05
N LEU A 479 15.93 -0.33 23.77
CA LEU A 479 15.82 0.65 22.69
C LEU A 479 14.48 1.40 22.71
N HIS A 480 13.39 0.71 23.09
CA HIS A 480 12.05 1.28 23.19
C HIS A 480 11.30 0.72 24.41
N PRO A 481 11.45 1.33 25.60
CA PRO A 481 11.08 0.74 26.90
C PRO A 481 9.60 0.40 27.08
N ASP A 482 8.70 1.16 26.47
CA ASP A 482 7.25 1.03 26.68
C ASP A 482 6.52 0.46 25.44
N GLN A 483 7.25 -0.28 24.56
CA GLN A 483 6.64 -0.88 23.38
C GLN A 483 5.68 -2.02 23.78
N PRO A 484 4.36 -1.85 23.56
CA PRO A 484 3.36 -2.77 24.09
C PRO A 484 3.51 -4.20 23.58
N ASP A 485 3.83 -4.37 22.27
CA ASP A 485 3.95 -5.70 21.66
C ASP A 485 5.14 -6.48 22.24
N VAL A 486 6.27 -5.80 22.51
CA VAL A 486 7.44 -6.43 23.13
C VAL A 486 7.19 -6.77 24.58
N LEU A 487 6.54 -5.84 25.34
CA LEU A 487 6.13 -6.09 26.72
C LEU A 487 5.17 -7.27 26.83
N ASN A 488 4.21 -7.34 25.89
CA ASN A 488 3.25 -8.44 25.85
C ASN A 488 3.95 -9.77 25.53
N TYR A 489 4.75 -9.81 24.47
CA TYR A 489 5.40 -11.06 24.05
C TYR A 489 6.36 -11.60 25.12
N LEU A 490 7.26 -10.76 25.66
CA LEU A 490 8.22 -11.18 26.68
C LEU A 490 7.50 -11.57 27.99
N GLY A 491 6.52 -10.78 28.41
CA GLY A 491 5.73 -11.07 29.60
C GLY A 491 4.96 -12.39 29.48
N TYR A 492 4.28 -12.61 28.37
CA TYR A 492 3.56 -13.86 28.11
C TYR A 492 4.51 -15.07 28.02
N SER A 493 5.67 -14.91 27.38
CA SER A 493 6.69 -15.97 27.30
C SER A 493 7.22 -16.37 28.68
N TRP A 494 7.39 -15.44 29.61
CA TRP A 494 7.74 -15.76 30.99
C TRP A 494 6.59 -16.47 31.71
N VAL A 495 5.34 -16.03 31.50
CA VAL A 495 4.16 -16.69 32.12
C VAL A 495 4.05 -18.13 31.68
N THR A 496 4.16 -18.43 30.40
CA THR A 496 4.03 -19.79 29.86
C THR A 496 5.17 -20.72 30.31
N ARG A 497 6.32 -20.16 30.67
CA ARG A 497 7.46 -20.89 31.22
C ARG A 497 7.45 -20.98 32.75
N GLY A 498 6.51 -20.30 33.43
CA GLY A 498 6.47 -20.19 34.87
C GLY A 498 7.60 -19.38 35.47
N GLU A 499 8.23 -18.51 34.68
CA GLU A 499 9.38 -17.71 35.06
C GLU A 499 8.95 -16.28 35.40
N ARG A 500 9.59 -15.65 36.39
CA ARG A 500 9.48 -14.21 36.68
C ARG A 500 8.03 -13.68 36.70
N LEU A 501 7.07 -14.45 37.18
CA LEU A 501 5.64 -14.12 37.16
C LEU A 501 5.31 -12.68 37.64
N PRO A 502 5.89 -12.16 38.77
CA PRO A 502 5.60 -10.79 39.18
C PRO A 502 6.05 -9.72 38.19
N GLN A 503 7.23 -9.92 37.57
CA GLN A 503 7.73 -9.01 36.53
C GLN A 503 6.88 -9.11 35.26
N ALA A 504 6.50 -10.32 34.86
CA ALA A 504 5.61 -10.57 33.71
C ALA A 504 4.28 -9.82 33.87
N VAL A 505 3.62 -9.94 35.05
CA VAL A 505 2.39 -9.19 35.33
C VAL A 505 2.60 -7.69 35.21
N THR A 506 3.70 -7.15 35.74
CA THR A 506 4.00 -5.71 35.65
C THR A 506 4.15 -5.25 34.20
N MET A 507 4.81 -6.04 33.36
CA MET A 507 4.99 -5.76 31.94
C MET A 507 3.67 -5.83 31.17
N LEU A 508 2.88 -6.88 31.42
CA LEU A 508 1.57 -7.07 30.80
C LEU A 508 0.56 -6.00 31.23
N GLN A 509 0.63 -5.51 32.48
CA GLN A 509 -0.15 -4.36 32.94
C GLN A 509 0.22 -3.08 32.15
N LYS A 510 1.50 -2.82 31.94
CA LYS A 510 1.94 -1.67 31.12
C LYS A 510 1.45 -1.79 29.68
N ALA A 511 1.59 -2.98 29.08
CA ALA A 511 1.09 -3.24 27.73
C ALA A 511 -0.43 -3.01 27.64
N TYR A 512 -1.19 -3.51 28.62
CA TYR A 512 -2.64 -3.32 28.67
C TYR A 512 -3.05 -1.86 28.83
N LEU A 513 -2.34 -1.08 29.65
CA LEU A 513 -2.61 0.36 29.80
C LEU A 513 -2.35 1.13 28.51
N ALA A 514 -1.33 0.73 27.74
CA ALA A 514 -1.02 1.34 26.45
C ALA A 514 -2.02 0.94 25.34
N GLN A 515 -2.52 -0.31 25.37
CA GLN A 515 -3.45 -0.84 24.37
C GLN A 515 -4.67 -1.52 25.03
N PRO A 516 -5.59 -0.79 25.68
CA PRO A 516 -6.68 -1.36 26.49
C PRO A 516 -7.78 -2.03 25.66
N ASN A 517 -7.74 -1.86 24.34
CA ASN A 517 -8.68 -2.47 23.39
C ASN A 517 -8.08 -3.66 22.60
N SER A 518 -6.90 -4.15 22.98
CA SER A 518 -6.36 -5.41 22.46
C SER A 518 -6.89 -6.59 23.31
N GLY A 519 -7.62 -7.51 22.67
CA GLY A 519 -8.09 -8.74 23.32
C GLY A 519 -6.93 -9.66 23.68
N GLU A 520 -5.92 -9.75 22.81
CA GLU A 520 -4.71 -10.55 23.04
C GLU A 520 -3.92 -10.09 24.27
N ILE A 521 -3.73 -8.78 24.45
CA ILE A 521 -3.02 -8.25 25.63
C ILE A 521 -3.85 -8.43 26.90
N ALA A 522 -5.17 -8.26 26.80
CA ALA A 522 -6.07 -8.51 27.93
C ALA A 522 -6.04 -9.98 28.34
N ASP A 523 -6.00 -10.91 27.37
CA ASP A 523 -5.85 -12.35 27.60
C ASP A 523 -4.53 -12.68 28.26
N SER A 524 -3.42 -12.21 27.72
CA SER A 524 -2.08 -12.42 28.28
C SER A 524 -1.99 -11.98 29.76
N LEU A 525 -2.56 -10.82 30.07
CA LEU A 525 -2.62 -10.32 31.45
C LEU A 525 -3.52 -11.19 32.32
N GLY A 526 -4.68 -11.61 31.82
CA GLY A 526 -5.60 -12.52 32.52
C GLY A 526 -4.96 -13.88 32.78
N TRP A 527 -4.25 -14.44 31.81
CA TRP A 527 -3.50 -15.66 31.92
C TRP A 527 -2.35 -15.58 32.93
N ALA A 528 -1.68 -14.42 32.99
CA ALA A 528 -0.66 -14.16 34.00
C ALA A 528 -1.24 -14.18 35.42
N TYR A 529 -2.37 -13.54 35.67
CA TYR A 529 -3.07 -13.63 36.94
C TYR A 529 -3.53 -15.04 37.27
N TYR A 530 -3.99 -15.80 36.27
CA TYR A 530 -4.34 -17.20 36.46
C TYR A 530 -3.15 -18.03 36.98
N ASN A 531 -1.98 -17.87 36.34
CA ASN A 531 -0.77 -18.59 36.75
C ASN A 531 -0.21 -18.12 38.11
N MET A 532 -0.56 -16.92 38.56
CA MET A 532 -0.28 -16.44 39.90
C MET A 532 -1.30 -16.93 40.95
N GLY A 533 -2.38 -17.58 40.53
CA GLY A 533 -3.48 -18.02 41.43
C GLY A 533 -4.47 -16.91 41.78
N ASP A 534 -4.35 -15.71 41.25
CA ASP A 534 -5.35 -14.65 41.41
C ASP A 534 -6.48 -14.83 40.39
N PHE A 535 -7.32 -15.83 40.66
CA PHE A 535 -8.42 -16.19 39.77
C PHE A 535 -9.48 -15.08 39.64
N LYS A 536 -9.58 -14.20 40.62
CA LYS A 536 -10.51 -13.06 40.56
C LYS A 536 -10.08 -12.07 39.51
N GLN A 537 -8.82 -11.66 39.51
CA GLN A 537 -8.26 -10.76 38.48
C GLN A 537 -8.20 -11.46 37.12
N ALA A 538 -7.86 -12.75 37.10
CA ALA A 538 -7.85 -13.54 35.87
C ALA A 538 -9.21 -13.50 35.17
N VAL A 539 -10.29 -13.80 35.86
CA VAL A 539 -11.65 -13.75 35.32
C VAL A 539 -11.99 -12.37 34.79
N GLN A 540 -11.70 -11.30 35.55
CA GLN A 540 -12.01 -9.93 35.13
C GLN A 540 -11.31 -9.55 33.81
N ARG A 541 -10.06 -9.93 33.64
CA ARG A 541 -9.28 -9.60 32.43
C ARG A 541 -9.68 -10.48 31.25
N LEU A 542 -9.94 -11.77 31.49
CA LEU A 542 -10.35 -12.70 30.44
C LEU A 542 -11.80 -12.45 29.99
N GLU A 543 -12.71 -12.02 30.86
CA GLU A 543 -14.04 -11.55 30.46
C GLU A 543 -13.92 -10.33 29.51
N ARG A 544 -12.98 -9.41 29.78
CA ARG A 544 -12.69 -8.29 28.88
C ARG A 544 -12.09 -8.77 27.57
N ALA A 545 -11.16 -9.73 27.59
CA ALA A 545 -10.55 -10.30 26.38
C ALA A 545 -11.60 -10.97 25.48
N VAL A 546 -12.50 -11.78 26.03
CA VAL A 546 -13.62 -12.39 25.29
C VAL A 546 -14.59 -11.34 24.75
N ALA A 547 -14.83 -10.24 25.48
CA ALA A 547 -15.68 -9.15 24.99
C ALA A 547 -15.06 -8.43 23.78
N LEU A 548 -13.73 -8.36 23.70
CA LEU A 548 -13.01 -7.76 22.57
C LEU A 548 -12.86 -8.74 21.40
N GLU A 549 -12.59 -10.00 21.67
CA GLU A 549 -12.36 -11.05 20.67
C GLU A 549 -13.24 -12.29 20.95
N PRO A 550 -14.55 -12.19 20.74
CA PRO A 550 -15.49 -13.24 21.15
C PRO A 550 -15.38 -14.54 20.35
N VAL A 551 -14.74 -14.51 19.20
CA VAL A 551 -14.60 -15.68 18.31
C VAL A 551 -13.22 -16.36 18.39
N ASN A 552 -12.35 -15.92 19.30
CA ASN A 552 -11.04 -16.52 19.50
C ASN A 552 -11.17 -17.76 20.42
N PRO A 553 -10.84 -18.98 19.95
CA PRO A 553 -11.00 -20.21 20.74
C PRO A 553 -10.11 -20.24 21.97
N GLU A 554 -8.86 -19.77 21.89
CA GLU A 554 -7.88 -19.82 22.98
C GLU A 554 -8.29 -18.88 24.11
N ILE A 555 -8.73 -17.67 23.81
CA ILE A 555 -9.21 -16.71 24.81
C ILE A 555 -10.44 -17.25 25.55
N ASN A 556 -11.36 -17.92 24.82
CA ASN A 556 -12.52 -18.55 25.45
C ASN A 556 -12.11 -19.75 26.32
N ASP A 557 -11.09 -20.51 25.95
CA ASP A 557 -10.54 -21.61 26.76
C ASP A 557 -9.91 -21.10 28.05
N HIS A 558 -9.07 -20.07 27.98
CA HIS A 558 -8.46 -19.41 29.13
C HIS A 558 -9.52 -18.89 30.12
N LEU A 559 -10.61 -18.28 29.62
CA LEU A 559 -11.71 -17.82 30.45
C LEU A 559 -12.42 -19.01 31.14
N GLY A 560 -12.63 -20.10 30.39
CA GLY A 560 -13.19 -21.34 30.95
C GLY A 560 -12.34 -21.88 32.09
N ASP A 561 -11.03 -21.93 31.91
CA ASP A 561 -10.08 -22.38 32.95
C ASP A 561 -10.12 -21.45 34.17
N ALA A 562 -10.16 -20.14 33.95
CA ALA A 562 -10.24 -19.16 35.04
C ALA A 562 -11.56 -19.25 35.81
N TYR A 563 -12.69 -19.42 35.13
CA TYR A 563 -13.98 -19.66 35.78
C TYR A 563 -13.97 -20.94 36.65
N TYR A 564 -13.43 -22.03 36.10
CA TYR A 564 -13.36 -23.29 36.84
C TYR A 564 -12.58 -23.15 38.15
N ARG A 565 -11.39 -22.49 38.08
CA ARG A 565 -10.55 -22.22 39.25
C ARG A 565 -11.18 -21.23 40.24
N ALA A 566 -11.98 -20.29 39.76
CA ALA A 566 -12.78 -19.38 40.59
C ALA A 566 -14.02 -20.03 41.20
N GLY A 567 -14.26 -21.35 40.98
CA GLY A 567 -15.42 -22.09 41.50
C GLY A 567 -16.68 -21.92 40.64
N ARG A 568 -16.65 -21.17 39.56
CA ARG A 568 -17.75 -20.89 38.62
C ARG A 568 -17.83 -21.99 37.54
N LYS A 569 -18.11 -23.22 37.99
CA LYS A 569 -18.00 -24.42 37.13
C LYS A 569 -18.99 -24.44 35.99
N THR A 570 -20.19 -23.90 36.19
CA THR A 570 -21.21 -23.83 35.12
C THR A 570 -20.77 -22.91 34.00
N GLU A 571 -20.25 -21.74 34.33
CA GLU A 571 -19.73 -20.78 33.33
C GLU A 571 -18.51 -21.35 32.62
N ALA A 572 -17.65 -22.09 33.32
CA ALA A 572 -16.53 -22.79 32.69
C ALA A 572 -16.99 -23.76 31.60
N GLN A 573 -18.00 -24.59 31.91
CA GLN A 573 -18.57 -25.53 30.96
C GLN A 573 -19.18 -24.82 29.72
N TYR A 574 -19.84 -23.68 29.92
CA TYR A 574 -20.34 -22.88 28.81
C TYR A 574 -19.21 -22.34 27.91
N GLN A 575 -18.15 -21.83 28.50
CA GLN A 575 -17.00 -21.31 27.70
C GLN A 575 -16.30 -22.44 26.95
N TRP A 576 -15.99 -23.56 27.59
CA TRP A 576 -15.38 -24.71 26.91
C TRP A 576 -16.28 -25.29 25.80
N SER A 577 -17.60 -25.35 26.02
CA SER A 577 -18.54 -25.76 24.96
C SER A 577 -18.53 -24.79 23.80
N ARG A 578 -18.42 -23.48 24.10
CA ARG A 578 -18.28 -22.43 23.06
C ARG A 578 -17.01 -22.62 22.22
N VAL A 579 -15.87 -22.95 22.84
CA VAL A 579 -14.61 -23.22 22.11
C VAL A 579 -14.84 -24.24 21.00
N LEU A 580 -15.58 -25.34 21.29
CA LEU A 580 -15.84 -26.38 20.29
C LEU A 580 -16.62 -25.85 19.06
N SER A 581 -17.45 -24.81 19.24
CA SER A 581 -18.20 -24.17 18.15
C SER A 581 -17.37 -23.20 17.31
N LEU A 582 -16.20 -22.77 17.80
CA LEU A 582 -15.33 -21.77 17.18
C LEU A 582 -14.25 -22.36 16.27
N LYS A 583 -14.38 -23.62 15.86
CA LYS A 583 -13.40 -24.34 15.01
C LYS A 583 -11.97 -24.31 15.60
N PRO A 584 -11.77 -24.82 16.82
CA PRO A 584 -10.46 -24.87 17.47
C PRO A 584 -9.50 -25.79 16.69
N THR A 585 -8.18 -25.68 16.98
CA THR A 585 -7.21 -26.65 16.48
C THR A 585 -7.53 -28.06 17.04
N PRO A 586 -7.07 -29.15 16.38
CA PRO A 586 -7.30 -30.51 16.86
C PRO A 586 -6.82 -30.74 18.29
N GLU A 587 -5.67 -30.14 18.66
CA GLU A 587 -5.05 -30.22 19.98
C GLU A 587 -5.92 -29.52 21.03
N LEU A 588 -6.34 -28.27 20.76
CA LEU A 588 -7.21 -27.51 21.65
C LEU A 588 -8.58 -28.20 21.81
N LYS A 589 -9.15 -28.73 20.72
CA LYS A 589 -10.38 -29.49 20.75
C LYS A 589 -10.28 -30.66 21.74
N THR A 590 -9.23 -31.47 21.59
CA THR A 590 -8.99 -32.62 22.45
C THR A 590 -8.82 -32.21 23.92
N ALA A 591 -8.09 -31.12 24.18
CA ALA A 591 -7.90 -30.59 25.53
C ALA A 591 -9.22 -30.13 26.15
N VAL A 592 -10.04 -29.40 25.39
CA VAL A 592 -11.33 -28.89 25.85
C VAL A 592 -12.35 -30.01 26.07
N GLU A 593 -12.42 -31.03 25.22
CA GLU A 593 -13.27 -32.21 25.42
C GLU A 593 -12.91 -32.93 26.72
N ARG A 594 -11.61 -33.06 27.05
CA ARG A 594 -11.17 -33.59 28.34
C ARG A 594 -11.62 -32.72 29.51
N LYS A 595 -11.48 -31.39 29.44
CA LYS A 595 -11.90 -30.44 30.47
C LYS A 595 -13.41 -30.50 30.71
N LEU A 596 -14.22 -30.67 29.68
CA LEU A 596 -15.68 -30.82 29.78
C LEU A 596 -16.06 -32.11 30.51
N ASN A 597 -15.33 -33.21 30.28
CA ASN A 597 -15.63 -34.52 30.87
C ASN A 597 -15.14 -34.64 32.30
N SER A 598 -13.94 -34.15 32.63
CA SER A 598 -13.29 -34.41 33.94
C SER A 598 -12.94 -33.13 34.72
N GLY A 599 -13.15 -31.96 34.18
CA GLY A 599 -12.69 -30.70 34.73
C GLY A 599 -11.17 -30.52 34.60
N LEU A 600 -10.64 -29.53 35.31
CA LEU A 600 -9.19 -29.32 35.40
C LEU A 600 -8.58 -30.19 36.51
N ASP A 601 -7.39 -30.72 36.26
CA ASP A 601 -6.62 -31.46 37.27
C ASP A 601 -6.46 -30.63 38.56
N PRO A 602 -6.41 -31.28 39.74
CA PRO A 602 -6.15 -30.57 40.99
C PRO A 602 -4.85 -29.74 40.87
N VAL A 603 -4.89 -28.50 41.33
CA VAL A 603 -3.67 -27.66 41.38
C VAL A 603 -2.69 -28.35 42.32
N ALA A 604 -1.49 -28.66 41.84
CA ALA A 604 -0.38 -28.91 42.76
C ALA A 604 -0.29 -27.71 43.72
N PRO A 605 -0.11 -27.91 45.06
CA PRO A 605 -0.06 -26.80 45.99
C PRO A 605 1.00 -25.79 45.49
N ALA A 606 0.58 -24.55 45.34
CA ALA A 606 1.47 -23.46 44.94
C ALA A 606 2.71 -23.52 45.86
N VAL A 607 3.87 -23.69 45.26
CA VAL A 607 5.14 -23.52 45.98
C VAL A 607 5.08 -22.11 46.53
N ALA A 608 4.87 -22.00 47.84
CA ALA A 608 4.79 -20.74 48.53
C ALA A 608 6.08 -19.97 48.22
N LEU A 609 5.95 -18.93 47.41
CA LEU A 609 7.04 -17.99 47.18
C LEU A 609 7.39 -17.35 48.53
N ARG A 610 8.47 -17.83 49.15
CA ARG A 610 9.16 -17.17 50.24
C ARG A 610 10.09 -16.09 49.72
#